data_e0cb975dcd93f4dab984075e23dfca47
#
_entry.id   e0cb975dcd93f4dab984075e23dfca47
#
_cell.length_a   1.000
_cell.length_b   1.000
_cell.length_c   1.000
_cell.angle_alpha   90.00
_cell.angle_beta   90.00
_cell.angle_gamma   90.00
#
_symmetry.space_group_name_H-M   'P 1'
#
loop_
_entity.id
_entity.type
_entity.pdbx_description
1 polymer ?
#
loop_
_entity_poly.entity_id
_entity_poly.type
_entity_poly.pdbx_seq_one_letter_code
_entity_poly.pdbx_strand_id
1 'polypeptide(L)'
;MSVIFAVAVFDSCISQGGMGKNNYVASVVTDTLTVMLPDCEDEFCEVRVYGNGARFFASDYVINGCVKFCINTIPAGRHRVFIHAGNVVADESFVKR
;
A
#
# COMPACT_ATOMS: atom_id res chain seq x y z
N MET A 1 12.57 20.42 -13.82
CA MET A 1 12.26 19.86 -13.45
C MET A 1 11.83 18.55 -12.94
N SER A 2 12.80 17.76 -12.62
CA SER A 2 12.48 16.53 -11.93
C SER A 2 11.86 16.79 -10.57
N VAL A 3 12.08 17.97 -10.04
CA VAL A 3 11.48 18.33 -8.76
C VAL A 3 9.96 18.29 -8.84
N ILE A 4 9.41 18.83 -9.91
CA ILE A 4 7.96 18.85 -10.06
C ILE A 4 7.42 17.45 -10.19
N PHE A 5 8.11 16.63 -10.93
CA PHE A 5 7.72 15.26 -11.11
C PHE A 5 7.74 14.50 -9.78
N ALA A 6 8.78 14.72 -9.00
CA ALA A 6 8.88 14.05 -7.71
C ALA A 6 7.75 14.47 -6.79
N VAL A 7 7.35 15.72 -6.86
CA VAL A 7 6.24 16.19 -6.03
C VAL A 7 4.95 15.46 -6.40
N ALA A 8 4.70 15.28 -7.67
CA ALA A 8 3.49 14.59 -8.10
C ALA A 8 3.43 13.17 -7.57
N VAL A 9 4.54 12.47 -7.63
CA VAL A 9 4.59 11.10 -7.12
C VAL A 9 4.40 11.10 -5.61
N PHE A 10 5.04 12.04 -4.96
CA PHE A 10 4.97 12.15 -3.52
C PHE A 10 3.55 12.45 -3.05
N ASP A 11 2.86 13.34 -3.75
CA ASP A 11 1.47 13.66 -3.42
C ASP A 11 0.58 12.44 -3.54
N SER A 12 0.82 11.62 -4.54
CA SER A 12 0.05 10.41 -4.73
C SER A 12 0.14 9.49 -3.51
N CYS A 13 1.31 9.39 -2.92
CA CYS A 13 1.47 8.58 -1.72
C CYS A 13 0.83 9.25 -0.51
N ILE A 14 1.04 10.53 -0.35
CA ILE A 14 0.54 11.25 0.80
C ILE A 14 -0.97 11.26 0.84
N SER A 15 -1.62 11.43 -0.30
CA SER A 15 -3.06 11.53 -0.32
C SER A 15 -3.73 10.25 0.17
N GLN A 16 -3.02 9.14 0.11
CA GLN A 16 -3.55 7.89 0.63
C GLN A 16 -3.36 7.80 2.14
N GLY A 17 -2.25 8.30 2.63
CA GLY A 17 -1.85 8.08 4.00
C GLY A 17 -2.58 8.89 5.03
N GLY A 18 -3.36 9.86 4.62
CA GLY A 18 -4.03 10.73 5.57
C GLY A 18 -5.35 10.19 6.09
N MET A 19 -5.75 9.02 5.68
CA MET A 19 -7.10 8.55 5.93
C MET A 19 -7.15 7.44 6.94
N GLY A 20 -8.15 7.47 7.79
CA GLY A 20 -8.49 6.36 8.65
C GLY A 20 -7.49 6.05 9.73
N LYS A 21 -7.59 4.85 10.24
CA LYS A 21 -6.86 4.40 11.41
C LYS A 21 -5.58 3.68 11.08
N ASN A 22 -5.40 3.30 9.83
CA ASN A 22 -4.24 2.53 9.44
C ASN A 22 -3.01 3.40 9.40
N ASN A 23 -1.86 2.79 9.60
CA ASN A 23 -0.57 3.48 9.56
C ASN A 23 0.08 3.42 8.19
N TYR A 24 -0.22 2.38 7.41
CA TYR A 24 0.53 2.12 6.19
C TYR A 24 -0.33 2.09 4.94
N VAL A 25 -1.61 1.79 5.05
CA VAL A 25 -2.50 1.75 3.89
C VAL A 25 -3.74 2.57 4.18
N ALA A 26 -4.38 3.07 3.12
CA ALA A 26 -5.66 3.76 3.27
C ALA A 26 -6.73 2.75 3.65
N SER A 27 -7.73 3.21 4.38
CA SER A 27 -8.81 2.32 4.80
C SER A 27 -9.77 1.98 3.67
N VAL A 28 -9.75 2.74 2.60
CA VAL A 28 -10.60 2.49 1.41
C VAL A 28 -9.72 2.62 0.18
N VAL A 29 -9.74 1.61 -0.67
CA VAL A 29 -8.95 1.59 -1.89
C VAL A 29 -9.81 1.13 -3.06
N THR A 30 -9.34 1.37 -4.27
CA THR A 30 -9.98 0.88 -5.47
C THR A 30 -9.09 -0.18 -6.13
N ASP A 31 -8.44 0.14 -7.22
CA ASP A 31 -7.65 -0.84 -7.96
C ASP A 31 -6.20 -0.92 -7.53
N THR A 32 -5.73 0.06 -6.79
CA THR A 32 -4.33 0.12 -6.39
C THR A 32 -4.23 0.22 -4.88
N LEU A 33 -3.46 -0.67 -4.30
CA LEU A 33 -3.13 -0.64 -2.88
C LEU A 33 -1.78 0.04 -2.75
N THR A 34 -1.75 1.18 -2.10
CA THR A 34 -0.51 1.92 -1.87
C THR A 34 -0.09 1.73 -0.42
N VAL A 35 1.12 1.24 -0.24
CA VAL A 35 1.69 1.04 1.09
C VAL A 35 2.68 2.16 1.35
N MET A 36 2.45 2.91 2.42
CA MET A 36 3.25 4.07 2.77
C MET A 36 4.36 3.64 3.72
N LEU A 37 5.59 3.69 3.26
CA LEU A 37 6.75 3.23 4.02
C LEU A 37 7.88 4.23 3.90
N PRO A 38 7.71 5.44 4.47
CA PRO A 38 8.70 6.51 4.26
C PRO A 38 10.08 6.19 4.83
N ASP A 39 10.15 5.32 5.82
CA ASP A 39 11.43 4.97 6.43
C ASP A 39 12.05 3.70 5.88
N CYS A 40 11.47 3.15 4.82
CA CYS A 40 11.92 1.88 4.26
C CYS A 40 12.37 2.03 2.81
N GLU A 41 12.93 3.16 2.47
CA GLU A 41 13.37 3.40 1.09
C GLU A 41 14.32 2.30 0.64
N ASP A 42 14.09 1.78 -0.57
CA ASP A 42 14.87 0.71 -1.19
C ASP A 42 14.73 -0.65 -0.50
N GLU A 43 13.89 -0.76 0.51
CA GLU A 43 13.64 -2.06 1.13
C GLU A 43 12.67 -2.86 0.28
N PHE A 44 12.74 -4.17 0.42
CA PHE A 44 11.85 -5.07 -0.28
C PHE A 44 10.57 -5.22 0.54
N CYS A 45 9.45 -4.91 -0.06
CA CYS A 45 8.16 -4.96 0.62
C CYS A 45 7.35 -6.13 0.09
N GLU A 46 6.85 -6.96 0.99
CA GLU A 46 5.94 -8.05 0.65
C GLU A 46 4.59 -7.78 1.26
N VAL A 47 3.53 -8.02 0.50
CA VAL A 47 2.17 -7.90 1.00
C VAL A 47 1.40 -9.17 0.71
N ARG A 48 0.51 -9.51 1.64
CA ARG A 48 -0.45 -10.59 1.47
C ARG A 48 -1.82 -10.06 1.82
N VAL A 49 -2.74 -10.18 0.87
CA VAL A 49 -4.12 -9.77 1.10
C VAL A 49 -4.99 -11.00 1.25
N TYR A 50 -5.82 -11.00 2.25
CA TYR A 50 -6.69 -12.13 2.52
C TYR A 50 -8.03 -11.64 3.09
N GLY A 51 -8.96 -12.56 3.22
CA GLY A 51 -10.31 -12.24 3.67
C GLY A 51 -11.26 -12.14 2.49
N ASN A 52 -12.52 -12.51 2.70
CA ASN A 52 -13.56 -12.47 1.67
C ASN A 52 -13.16 -13.21 0.39
N GLY A 53 -12.45 -14.32 0.54
CA GLY A 53 -12.05 -15.11 -0.62
C GLY A 53 -10.83 -14.60 -1.34
N ALA A 54 -10.25 -13.51 -0.88
CA ALA A 54 -9.05 -12.97 -1.53
C ALA A 54 -7.83 -13.80 -1.17
N ARG A 55 -6.99 -13.99 -2.17
CA ARG A 55 -5.67 -14.60 -1.99
C ARG A 55 -4.74 -13.86 -2.92
N PHE A 56 -4.00 -12.93 -2.39
CA PHE A 56 -3.14 -12.09 -3.19
C PHE A 56 -1.80 -11.95 -2.49
N PHE A 57 -0.74 -12.16 -3.23
CA PHE A 57 0.61 -12.02 -2.71
C PHE A 57 1.43 -11.28 -3.75
N ALA A 58 2.12 -10.25 -3.33
CA ALA A 58 2.95 -9.47 -4.22
C ALA A 58 4.11 -8.87 -3.45
N SER A 59 5.12 -8.46 -4.18
CA SER A 59 6.27 -7.82 -3.58
C SER A 59 6.90 -6.86 -4.58
N ASP A 60 7.53 -5.84 -4.04
CA ASP A 60 8.24 -4.86 -4.85
C ASP A 60 9.11 -4.03 -3.90
N TYR A 61 9.95 -3.18 -4.47
CA TYR A 61 10.81 -2.32 -3.69
C TYR A 61 10.11 -1.01 -3.36
N VAL A 62 10.41 -0.47 -2.19
CA VAL A 62 9.89 0.82 -1.77
C VAL A 62 10.66 1.91 -2.51
N ILE A 63 9.93 2.74 -3.26
CA ILE A 63 10.51 3.83 -4.04
C ILE A 63 9.75 5.10 -3.69
N ASN A 64 10.46 6.15 -3.34
CA ASN A 64 9.87 7.42 -2.93
C ASN A 64 8.95 7.28 -1.72
N GLY A 65 9.30 6.35 -0.84
CA GLY A 65 8.58 6.18 0.41
C GLY A 65 7.28 5.42 0.28
N CYS A 66 7.02 4.79 -0.83
CA CYS A 66 5.81 3.98 -0.97
C CYS A 66 6.01 2.87 -2.00
N VAL A 67 5.07 1.96 -1.99
CA VAL A 67 5.02 0.89 -2.99
C VAL A 67 3.56 0.67 -3.36
N LYS A 68 3.31 0.43 -4.63
CA LYS A 68 1.96 0.30 -5.16
C LYS A 68 1.77 -1.07 -5.78
N PHE A 69 0.62 -1.66 -5.48
CA PHE A 69 0.27 -2.98 -6.01
C PHE A 69 -1.09 -2.88 -6.67
N CYS A 70 -1.20 -3.47 -7.86
CA CYS A 70 -2.48 -3.54 -8.55
C CYS A 70 -3.29 -4.68 -7.96
N ILE A 71 -4.44 -4.37 -7.41
CA ILE A 71 -5.30 -5.35 -6.76
C ILE A 71 -6.65 -5.49 -7.46
N ASN A 72 -6.69 -5.24 -8.75
CA ASN A 72 -7.95 -5.29 -9.47
C ASN A 72 -8.53 -6.70 -9.56
N THR A 73 -7.73 -7.73 -9.29
CA THR A 73 -8.22 -9.10 -9.29
C THR A 73 -8.87 -9.51 -7.97
N ILE A 74 -8.75 -8.70 -6.95
CA ILE A 74 -9.34 -8.99 -5.64
C ILE A 74 -10.80 -8.53 -5.66
N PRO A 75 -11.73 -9.32 -5.12
CA PRO A 75 -13.13 -8.89 -5.09
C PRO A 75 -13.33 -7.68 -4.19
N ALA A 76 -14.35 -6.91 -4.47
CA ALA A 76 -14.73 -5.79 -3.62
C ALA A 76 -15.12 -6.29 -2.25
N GLY A 77 -14.92 -5.47 -1.23
CA GLY A 77 -15.30 -5.82 0.12
C GLY A 77 -14.17 -5.59 1.10
N ARG A 78 -14.36 -6.10 2.30
CA ARG A 78 -13.40 -5.92 3.39
C ARG A 78 -12.32 -6.99 3.32
N HIS A 79 -11.08 -6.54 3.42
CA HIS A 79 -9.92 -7.43 3.37
C HIS A 79 -8.91 -7.02 4.41
N ARG A 80 -7.97 -7.90 4.66
CA ARG A 80 -6.82 -7.60 5.50
C ARG A 80 -5.56 -7.70 4.67
N VAL A 81 -4.56 -6.91 5.02
CA VAL A 81 -3.28 -6.96 4.35
C VAL A 81 -2.17 -7.11 5.39
N PHE A 82 -1.32 -8.07 5.17
CA PHE A 82 -0.13 -8.28 5.98
C PHE A 82 1.04 -7.67 5.21
N ILE A 83 1.79 -6.79 5.87
CA ILE A 83 2.87 -6.02 5.26
C ILE A 83 4.18 -6.37 5.96
N HIS A 84 5.18 -6.67 5.18
CA HIS A 84 6.51 -6.94 5.72
C HIS A 84 7.54 -6.22 4.84
N ALA A 85 8.27 -5.29 5.43
CA ALA A 85 9.30 -4.53 4.72
C ALA A 85 10.38 -4.13 5.72
N GLY A 86 11.57 -4.67 5.56
CA GLY A 86 12.65 -4.39 6.50
C GLY A 86 12.24 -4.75 7.91
N ASN A 87 12.22 -3.77 8.79
CA ASN A 87 11.82 -3.97 10.19
C ASN A 87 10.32 -3.78 10.41
N VAL A 88 9.60 -3.40 9.38
CA VAL A 88 8.16 -3.16 9.50
C VAL A 88 7.41 -4.47 9.31
N VAL A 89 6.57 -4.79 10.27
CA VAL A 89 5.65 -5.92 10.20
C VAL A 89 4.31 -5.40 10.67
N ALA A 90 3.32 -5.42 9.80
CA ALA A 90 2.03 -4.83 10.09
C ALA A 90 0.90 -5.66 9.51
N ASP A 91 -0.27 -5.56 10.13
CA ASP A 91 -1.45 -6.25 9.68
C ASP A 91 -2.58 -5.22 9.77
N GLU A 92 -3.08 -4.80 8.62
CA GLU A 92 -4.08 -3.73 8.56
C GLU A 92 -5.27 -4.19 7.75
N SER A 93 -6.37 -3.48 7.88
CA SER A 93 -7.56 -3.83 7.13
C SER A 93 -7.96 -2.68 6.21
N PHE A 94 -8.62 -3.03 5.11
CA PHE A 94 -9.09 -2.03 4.18
C PHE A 94 -10.33 -2.54 3.47
N VAL A 95 -11.05 -1.63 2.84
CA VAL A 95 -12.21 -1.96 2.02
C VAL A 95 -11.86 -1.65 0.58
N LYS A 96 -12.06 -2.63 -0.29
CA LYS A 96 -11.88 -2.42 -1.72
C LYS A 96 -13.22 -2.11 -2.36
N ARG A 97 -13.26 -1.09 -3.14
CA ARG A 97 -14.46 -0.69 -3.87
C ARG A 97 -14.35 -0.92 -5.35
#